data_5320ad2c3a8bf5a3b6a2f40ba972dfb7
#
_entry.id   5320ad2c3a8bf5a3b6a2f40ba972dfb7
#
_cell.length_a   1.000
_cell.length_b   1.000
_cell.length_c   1.000
_cell.angle_alpha   90.00
_cell.angle_beta   90.00
_cell.angle_gamma   90.00
#
_symmetry.space_group_name_H-M   'P 1'
#
loop_
_entity.id
_entity.type
_entity.pdbx_description
1 polymer ?
#
loop_
_entity_poly.entity_id
_entity_poly.type
_entity_poly.pdbx_seq_one_letter_code
_entity_poly.pdbx_strand_id
1 'polypeptide(L)'
;MPKDHGVTLRVLPQRKQRLALALALLLVAIGGLFAETASGEEQRRGQRSGRGGMNAAQHNARGVELIGEDKLEEALESFENAIELDPALSQAHFNKGLVHWNLAQLDDAIASYGTAVQFDPEYAEAYFRLGQALYGKRRVQECIDALERAVEIDPFHAAAHLSLGNVFFTEGRVQESVAALQKAVQADPEVSGAHYALGNVWASLGDLDNTINSYNEVVRLTPDNAEAHFKLAVALWGAEEYADAWKHVHQAQDLEFSVPEPFLDALRQEMREPRRKKGIA
;
A
#
# COMPACT_ATOMS: atom_id res chain seq x y z
N MET A 1 54.16 15.01 10.02
CA MET A 1 54.39 13.56 10.17
C MET A 1 53.02 12.90 10.40
N PRO A 2 52.46 12.20 9.43
CA PRO A 2 51.22 11.43 9.61
C PRO A 2 51.56 10.07 10.25
N LYS A 3 50.75 9.62 11.18
CA LYS A 3 50.85 8.31 11.82
C LYS A 3 50.15 7.25 10.97
N ASP A 4 50.94 6.29 10.49
CA ASP A 4 50.46 5.08 9.84
C ASP A 4 49.68 4.21 10.85
N HIS A 5 48.40 3.98 10.59
CA HIS A 5 47.62 2.93 11.24
C HIS A 5 47.64 1.68 10.32
N GLY A 6 48.66 0.84 10.53
CA GLY A 6 48.74 -0.46 9.89
C GLY A 6 47.59 -1.38 10.30
N VAL A 7 46.77 -1.76 9.35
CA VAL A 7 45.76 -2.83 9.50
C VAL A 7 46.48 -4.17 9.52
N THR A 8 46.66 -4.75 10.71
CA THR A 8 47.19 -6.12 10.87
C THR A 8 46.11 -7.13 10.52
N LEU A 9 46.21 -7.70 9.33
CA LEU A 9 45.45 -8.91 8.95
C LEU A 9 45.83 -10.06 9.90
N ARG A 10 44.93 -10.44 10.82
CA ARG A 10 45.06 -11.65 11.63
C ARG A 10 44.92 -12.88 10.73
N VAL A 11 46.05 -13.51 10.45
CA VAL A 11 46.08 -14.82 9.77
C VAL A 11 45.43 -15.85 10.71
N LEU A 12 44.35 -16.46 10.29
CA LEU A 12 43.67 -17.52 11.05
C LEU A 12 44.57 -18.75 11.15
N PRO A 13 44.58 -19.50 12.28
CA PRO A 13 45.37 -20.70 12.46
C PRO A 13 45.01 -21.74 11.39
N GLN A 14 46.03 -22.45 10.89
CA GLN A 14 45.91 -23.41 9.76
C GLN A 14 44.76 -24.40 9.84
N ARG A 15 44.39 -24.80 11.07
CA ARG A 15 43.23 -25.69 11.31
C ARG A 15 41.89 -25.08 10.92
N LYS A 16 41.71 -23.76 11.14
CA LYS A 16 40.50 -23.02 10.74
C LYS A 16 40.48 -22.75 9.23
N GLN A 17 41.64 -22.54 8.59
CA GLN A 17 41.73 -22.41 7.13
C GLN A 17 41.38 -23.70 6.40
N ARG A 18 41.80 -24.87 6.93
CA ARG A 18 41.43 -26.19 6.39
C ARG A 18 39.94 -26.51 6.56
N LEU A 19 39.33 -26.09 7.69
CA LEU A 19 37.89 -26.24 7.88
C LEU A 19 37.06 -25.37 6.95
N ALA A 20 37.47 -24.12 6.74
CA ALA A 20 36.84 -23.21 5.79
C ALA A 20 36.94 -23.68 4.35
N LEU A 21 38.10 -24.24 3.96
CA LEU A 21 38.30 -24.82 2.63
C LEU A 21 37.46 -26.10 2.42
N ALA A 22 37.36 -26.94 3.44
CA ALA A 22 36.54 -28.15 3.40
C ALA A 22 35.04 -27.83 3.31
N LEU A 23 34.56 -26.79 4.02
CA LEU A 23 33.19 -26.28 3.92
C LEU A 23 32.89 -25.67 2.57
N ALA A 24 33.84 -24.90 2.01
CA ALA A 24 33.69 -24.32 0.68
C ALA A 24 33.63 -25.40 -0.42
N LEU A 25 34.46 -26.43 -0.33
CA LEU A 25 34.45 -27.58 -1.25
C LEU A 25 33.17 -28.41 -1.13
N LEU A 26 32.63 -28.54 0.09
CA LEU A 26 31.35 -29.22 0.34
C LEU A 26 30.19 -28.46 -0.26
N LEU A 27 30.17 -27.12 -0.13
CA LEU A 27 29.17 -26.25 -0.74
C LEU A 27 29.23 -26.27 -2.27
N VAL A 28 30.40 -26.31 -2.87
CA VAL A 28 30.57 -26.45 -4.33
C VAL A 28 30.09 -27.82 -4.80
N ALA A 29 30.36 -28.91 -4.05
CA ALA A 29 29.89 -30.25 -4.37
C ALA A 29 28.35 -30.36 -4.28
N ILE A 30 27.77 -29.77 -3.23
CA ILE A 30 26.30 -29.71 -3.08
C ILE A 30 25.68 -28.82 -4.16
N GLY A 31 26.27 -27.66 -4.47
CA GLY A 31 25.83 -26.77 -5.55
C GLY A 31 25.89 -27.44 -6.93
N GLY A 32 26.91 -28.26 -7.20
CA GLY A 32 27.01 -29.04 -8.43
C GLY A 32 25.94 -30.13 -8.56
N LEU A 33 25.59 -30.81 -7.46
CA LEU A 33 24.52 -31.83 -7.47
C LEU A 33 23.13 -31.20 -7.73
N PHE A 34 22.88 -30.01 -7.16
CA PHE A 34 21.62 -29.28 -7.40
C PHE A 34 21.57 -28.67 -8.83
N ALA A 35 22.70 -28.28 -9.40
CA ALA A 35 22.76 -27.78 -10.78
C ALA A 35 22.49 -28.87 -11.82
N GLU A 36 22.96 -30.11 -11.60
CA GLU A 36 22.67 -31.23 -12.49
C GLU A 36 21.21 -31.70 -12.40
N THR A 37 20.59 -31.68 -11.22
CA THR A 37 19.16 -31.99 -11.07
C THR A 37 18.27 -30.89 -11.66
N ALA A 38 18.65 -29.61 -11.50
CA ALA A 38 17.93 -28.47 -12.09
C ALA A 38 17.98 -28.48 -13.63
N SER A 39 19.14 -28.75 -14.21
CA SER A 39 19.27 -28.82 -15.68
C SER A 39 18.51 -30.00 -16.30
N GLY A 40 18.41 -31.13 -15.61
CA GLY A 40 17.61 -32.29 -16.02
C GLY A 40 16.09 -32.03 -15.93
N GLU A 41 15.66 -31.26 -14.96
CA GLU A 41 14.25 -30.84 -14.82
C GLU A 41 13.88 -29.73 -15.80
N GLU A 42 14.76 -28.76 -16.04
CA GLU A 42 14.56 -27.73 -17.09
C GLU A 42 14.46 -28.33 -18.50
N GLN A 43 15.29 -29.33 -18.84
CA GLN A 43 15.18 -30.04 -20.10
C GLN A 43 13.90 -30.84 -20.24
N ARG A 44 13.39 -31.43 -19.16
CA ARG A 44 12.09 -32.12 -19.14
C ARG A 44 10.92 -31.14 -19.20
N ARG A 45 11.04 -29.95 -18.58
CA ARG A 45 10.05 -28.85 -18.67
C ARG A 45 9.98 -28.27 -20.08
N GLY A 46 11.14 -28.01 -20.72
CA GLY A 46 11.23 -27.53 -22.11
C GLY A 46 10.63 -28.52 -23.12
N GLN A 47 10.66 -29.83 -22.85
CA GLN A 47 10.04 -30.84 -23.70
C GLN A 47 8.51 -30.96 -23.53
N ARG A 48 7.94 -30.55 -22.37
CA ARG A 48 6.47 -30.49 -22.16
C ARG A 48 5.84 -29.30 -22.88
N SER A 49 6.52 -28.15 -22.99
CA SER A 49 6.04 -26.98 -23.74
C SER A 49 6.05 -27.17 -25.27
N GLY A 50 6.76 -28.17 -25.78
CA GLY A 50 6.90 -28.45 -27.21
C GLY A 50 5.67 -29.10 -27.88
N ARG A 51 4.57 -29.34 -27.17
CA ARG A 51 3.32 -29.95 -27.69
C ARG A 51 2.10 -29.02 -27.64
N GLY A 52 2.24 -27.76 -28.05
CA GLY A 52 1.08 -26.87 -28.25
C GLY A 52 0.36 -26.42 -26.97
N GLY A 53 0.91 -26.70 -25.77
CA GLY A 53 0.39 -26.21 -24.48
C GLY A 53 0.83 -24.77 -24.19
N MET A 54 0.06 -24.08 -23.37
CA MET A 54 0.41 -22.73 -22.90
C MET A 54 1.67 -22.77 -22.03
N ASN A 55 2.55 -21.73 -22.13
CA ASN A 55 3.66 -21.53 -21.21
C ASN A 55 3.23 -20.76 -19.94
N ALA A 56 4.13 -20.62 -18.97
CA ALA A 56 3.85 -19.93 -17.70
C ALA A 56 3.27 -18.52 -17.89
N ALA A 57 3.87 -17.73 -18.78
CA ALA A 57 3.39 -16.38 -19.05
C ALA A 57 1.98 -16.36 -19.70
N GLN A 58 1.69 -17.34 -20.56
CA GLN A 58 0.35 -17.47 -21.18
C GLN A 58 -0.71 -17.90 -20.16
N HIS A 59 -0.38 -18.83 -19.26
CA HIS A 59 -1.27 -19.18 -18.16
C HIS A 59 -1.49 -17.98 -17.22
N ASN A 60 -0.46 -17.22 -16.89
CA ASN A 60 -0.60 -15.99 -16.10
C ASN A 60 -1.49 -14.97 -16.80
N ALA A 61 -1.31 -14.72 -18.10
CA ALA A 61 -2.17 -13.83 -18.89
C ALA A 61 -3.62 -14.31 -18.92
N ARG A 62 -3.83 -15.62 -19.09
CA ARG A 62 -5.18 -16.21 -19.06
C ARG A 62 -5.85 -16.02 -17.70
N GLY A 63 -5.11 -16.18 -16.59
CA GLY A 63 -5.63 -15.91 -15.24
C GLY A 63 -6.08 -14.46 -15.07
N VAL A 64 -5.33 -13.50 -15.61
CA VAL A 64 -5.70 -12.07 -15.59
C VAL A 64 -6.97 -11.80 -16.39
N GLU A 65 -7.14 -12.42 -17.58
CA GLU A 65 -8.38 -12.34 -18.35
C GLU A 65 -9.58 -12.87 -17.55
N LEU A 66 -9.41 -14.02 -16.87
CA LEU A 66 -10.45 -14.66 -16.07
C LEU A 66 -10.86 -13.82 -14.85
N ILE A 67 -9.95 -13.07 -14.25
CA ILE A 67 -10.31 -12.06 -13.23
C ILE A 67 -11.26 -11.01 -13.84
N GLY A 68 -10.96 -10.53 -15.05
CA GLY A 68 -11.83 -9.56 -15.75
C GLY A 68 -13.22 -10.11 -16.11
N GLU A 69 -13.34 -11.45 -16.20
CA GLU A 69 -14.60 -12.17 -16.43
C GLU A 69 -15.31 -12.56 -15.11
N ASP A 70 -14.77 -12.18 -13.95
CA ASP A 70 -15.23 -12.56 -12.60
C ASP A 70 -15.22 -14.09 -12.33
N LYS A 71 -14.32 -14.82 -13.03
CA LYS A 71 -14.11 -16.26 -12.90
C LYS A 71 -12.92 -16.55 -11.99
N LEU A 72 -13.07 -16.26 -10.70
CA LEU A 72 -11.96 -16.24 -9.75
C LEU A 72 -11.34 -17.62 -9.51
N GLU A 73 -12.13 -18.69 -9.47
CA GLU A 73 -11.64 -20.06 -9.28
C GLU A 73 -10.84 -20.54 -10.51
N GLU A 74 -11.33 -20.26 -11.73
CA GLU A 74 -10.60 -20.59 -12.97
C GLU A 74 -9.31 -19.77 -13.10
N ALA A 75 -9.32 -18.52 -12.59
CA ALA A 75 -8.12 -17.68 -12.53
C ALA A 75 -7.05 -18.28 -11.60
N LEU A 76 -7.46 -18.79 -10.41
CA LEU A 76 -6.55 -19.48 -9.49
C LEU A 76 -5.89 -20.68 -10.16
N GLU A 77 -6.67 -21.54 -10.82
CA GLU A 77 -6.12 -22.69 -11.55
C GLU A 77 -5.12 -22.26 -12.62
N SER A 78 -5.41 -21.16 -13.34
CA SER A 78 -4.49 -20.63 -14.35
C SER A 78 -3.18 -20.11 -13.74
N PHE A 79 -3.23 -19.42 -12.61
CA PHE A 79 -2.02 -18.98 -11.90
C PHE A 79 -1.25 -20.16 -11.30
N GLU A 80 -1.92 -21.18 -10.79
CA GLU A 80 -1.27 -22.41 -10.30
C GLU A 80 -0.56 -23.15 -11.43
N ASN A 81 -1.16 -23.26 -12.60
CA ASN A 81 -0.51 -23.81 -13.79
C ASN A 81 0.71 -22.96 -14.22
N ALA A 82 0.62 -21.63 -14.11
CA ALA A 82 1.75 -20.74 -14.38
C ALA A 82 2.91 -21.00 -13.40
N ILE A 83 2.59 -21.11 -12.11
CA ILE A 83 3.55 -21.36 -11.03
C ILE A 83 4.15 -22.78 -11.11
N GLU A 84 3.38 -23.77 -11.52
CA GLU A 84 3.90 -25.14 -11.78
C GLU A 84 4.97 -25.13 -12.88
N LEU A 85 4.74 -24.34 -13.94
CA LEU A 85 5.67 -24.22 -15.07
C LEU A 85 6.87 -23.33 -14.75
N ASP A 86 6.67 -22.26 -14.01
CA ASP A 86 7.71 -21.34 -13.53
C ASP A 86 7.45 -20.92 -12.08
N PRO A 87 8.02 -21.64 -11.12
CA PRO A 87 7.84 -21.34 -9.69
C PRO A 87 8.38 -19.98 -9.25
N ALA A 88 9.27 -19.37 -10.04
CA ALA A 88 9.87 -18.07 -9.73
C ALA A 88 9.13 -16.90 -10.40
N LEU A 89 8.05 -17.15 -11.11
CA LEU A 89 7.26 -16.11 -11.76
C LEU A 89 6.51 -15.27 -10.71
N SER A 90 7.17 -14.23 -10.20
CA SER A 90 6.68 -13.32 -9.15
C SER A 90 5.29 -12.76 -9.47
N GLN A 91 5.05 -12.45 -10.74
CA GLN A 91 3.78 -11.89 -11.21
C GLN A 91 2.61 -12.88 -11.08
N ALA A 92 2.84 -14.19 -11.25
CA ALA A 92 1.80 -15.20 -11.05
C ALA A 92 1.43 -15.33 -9.55
N HIS A 93 2.42 -15.30 -8.67
CA HIS A 93 2.19 -15.26 -7.23
C HIS A 93 1.44 -14.00 -6.81
N PHE A 94 1.83 -12.84 -7.32
CA PHE A 94 1.13 -11.57 -7.07
C PHE A 94 -0.33 -11.62 -7.51
N ASN A 95 -0.60 -12.08 -8.74
CA ASN A 95 -1.95 -12.18 -9.28
C ASN A 95 -2.81 -13.22 -8.53
N LYS A 96 -2.21 -14.35 -8.10
CA LYS A 96 -2.85 -15.31 -7.20
C LYS A 96 -3.25 -14.63 -5.89
N GLY A 97 -2.37 -13.80 -5.33
CA GLY A 97 -2.66 -12.99 -4.14
C GLY A 97 -3.83 -12.01 -4.33
N LEU A 98 -3.95 -11.38 -5.51
CA LEU A 98 -5.09 -10.52 -5.83
C LEU A 98 -6.41 -11.29 -5.82
N VAL A 99 -6.43 -12.52 -6.34
CA VAL A 99 -7.64 -13.35 -6.30
C VAL A 99 -8.00 -13.72 -4.87
N HIS A 100 -7.03 -14.17 -4.07
CA HIS A 100 -7.28 -14.47 -2.65
C HIS A 100 -7.77 -13.25 -1.86
N TRP A 101 -7.23 -12.05 -2.16
CA TRP A 101 -7.72 -10.80 -1.59
C TRP A 101 -9.20 -10.56 -1.95
N ASN A 102 -9.59 -10.71 -3.22
CA ASN A 102 -10.97 -10.55 -3.68
C ASN A 102 -11.93 -11.56 -3.02
N LEU A 103 -11.45 -12.75 -2.73
CA LEU A 103 -12.17 -13.78 -2.00
C LEU A 103 -12.16 -13.59 -0.48
N ALA A 104 -11.58 -12.49 0.02
CA ALA A 104 -11.36 -12.20 1.45
C ALA A 104 -10.53 -13.27 2.21
N GLN A 105 -9.74 -14.06 1.48
CA GLN A 105 -8.82 -15.07 2.01
C GLN A 105 -7.47 -14.42 2.36
N LEU A 106 -7.46 -13.62 3.43
CA LEU A 106 -6.32 -12.74 3.74
C LEU A 106 -5.01 -13.51 4.03
N ASP A 107 -5.08 -14.69 4.64
CA ASP A 107 -3.88 -15.49 4.93
C ASP A 107 -3.23 -16.01 3.65
N ASP A 108 -4.05 -16.47 2.68
CA ASP A 108 -3.57 -16.95 1.38
C ASP A 108 -3.06 -15.78 0.51
N ALA A 109 -3.70 -14.61 0.62
CA ALA A 109 -3.21 -13.39 -0.03
C ALA A 109 -1.84 -12.98 0.51
N ILE A 110 -1.65 -12.96 1.85
CA ILE A 110 -0.36 -12.67 2.50
C ILE A 110 0.71 -13.66 2.04
N ALA A 111 0.40 -14.95 2.02
CA ALA A 111 1.34 -15.98 1.57
C ALA A 111 1.74 -15.78 0.09
N SER A 112 0.77 -15.49 -0.77
CA SER A 112 1.00 -15.28 -2.19
C SER A 112 1.80 -14.01 -2.48
N TYR A 113 1.45 -12.87 -1.86
CA TYR A 113 2.24 -11.63 -1.98
C TYR A 113 3.64 -11.77 -1.37
N GLY A 114 3.74 -12.45 -0.22
CA GLY A 114 5.03 -12.76 0.40
C GLY A 114 5.95 -13.56 -0.52
N THR A 115 5.41 -14.54 -1.25
CA THR A 115 6.16 -15.31 -2.25
C THR A 115 6.54 -14.44 -3.45
N ALA A 116 5.65 -13.55 -3.90
CA ALA A 116 5.93 -12.62 -5.00
C ALA A 116 7.15 -11.73 -4.68
N VAL A 117 7.20 -11.12 -3.48
CA VAL A 117 8.33 -10.28 -3.06
C VAL A 117 9.60 -11.05 -2.72
N GLN A 118 9.48 -12.35 -2.42
CA GLN A 118 10.64 -13.22 -2.26
C GLN A 118 11.35 -13.47 -3.59
N PHE A 119 10.61 -13.65 -4.69
CA PHE A 119 11.17 -13.84 -6.02
C PHE A 119 11.52 -12.53 -6.73
N ASP A 120 10.80 -11.45 -6.43
CA ASP A 120 11.12 -10.11 -6.93
C ASP A 120 11.14 -9.10 -5.77
N PRO A 121 12.32 -8.87 -5.15
CA PRO A 121 12.47 -7.93 -4.04
C PRO A 121 12.30 -6.45 -4.41
N GLU A 122 12.15 -6.13 -5.70
CA GLU A 122 11.92 -4.77 -6.19
C GLU A 122 10.46 -4.55 -6.65
N TYR A 123 9.56 -5.47 -6.30
CA TYR A 123 8.14 -5.38 -6.68
C TYR A 123 7.35 -4.51 -5.70
N ALA A 124 7.41 -3.19 -5.86
CA ALA A 124 6.77 -2.21 -4.97
C ALA A 124 5.26 -2.47 -4.75
N GLU A 125 4.50 -2.75 -5.84
CA GLU A 125 3.06 -3.01 -5.74
C GLU A 125 2.75 -4.27 -4.92
N ALA A 126 3.60 -5.31 -5.01
CA ALA A 126 3.41 -6.53 -4.21
C ALA A 126 3.64 -6.26 -2.72
N TYR A 127 4.65 -5.46 -2.36
CA TYR A 127 4.84 -5.00 -0.98
C TYR A 127 3.68 -4.15 -0.47
N PHE A 128 3.16 -3.25 -1.28
CA PHE A 128 1.99 -2.45 -0.93
C PHE A 128 0.77 -3.32 -0.64
N ARG A 129 0.46 -4.30 -1.52
CA ARG A 129 -0.66 -5.24 -1.33
C ARG A 129 -0.44 -6.15 -0.12
N LEU A 130 0.79 -6.61 0.10
CA LEU A 130 1.17 -7.35 1.32
C LEU A 130 0.87 -6.52 2.56
N GLY A 131 1.28 -5.25 2.59
CA GLY A 131 1.00 -4.32 3.68
C GLY A 131 -0.50 -4.18 3.97
N GLN A 132 -1.32 -4.01 2.93
CA GLN A 132 -2.78 -3.94 3.07
C GLN A 132 -3.37 -5.22 3.68
N ALA A 133 -2.93 -6.39 3.21
CA ALA A 133 -3.41 -7.67 3.71
C ALA A 133 -2.99 -7.92 5.17
N LEU A 134 -1.77 -7.54 5.53
CA LEU A 134 -1.25 -7.59 6.91
C LEU A 134 -2.03 -6.66 7.84
N TYR A 135 -2.39 -5.45 7.38
CA TYR A 135 -3.24 -4.53 8.14
C TYR A 135 -4.62 -5.14 8.43
N GLY A 136 -5.23 -5.77 7.42
CA GLY A 136 -6.50 -6.49 7.59
C GLY A 136 -6.45 -7.61 8.65
N LYS A 137 -5.27 -8.22 8.84
CA LYS A 137 -5.00 -9.24 9.86
C LYS A 137 -4.51 -8.64 11.19
N ARG A 138 -4.47 -7.31 11.34
CA ARG A 138 -3.95 -6.58 12.50
C ARG A 138 -2.47 -6.86 12.81
N ARG A 139 -1.69 -7.28 11.81
CA ARG A 139 -0.24 -7.46 11.90
C ARG A 139 0.45 -6.12 11.61
N VAL A 140 0.23 -5.15 12.51
CA VAL A 140 0.51 -3.72 12.24
C VAL A 140 1.99 -3.45 11.95
N GLN A 141 2.93 -4.03 12.73
CA GLN A 141 4.36 -3.79 12.49
C GLN A 141 4.79 -4.34 11.13
N GLU A 142 4.38 -5.55 10.79
CA GLU A 142 4.71 -6.16 9.49
C GLU A 142 4.04 -5.41 8.32
N CYS A 143 2.87 -4.82 8.55
CA CYS A 143 2.24 -3.91 7.59
C CYS A 143 3.11 -2.67 7.34
N ILE A 144 3.61 -2.04 8.42
CA ILE A 144 4.50 -0.86 8.31
C ILE A 144 5.76 -1.26 7.53
N ASP A 145 6.43 -2.36 7.92
CA ASP A 145 7.66 -2.83 7.26
C ASP A 145 7.45 -3.07 5.76
N ALA A 146 6.32 -3.69 5.38
CA ALA A 146 5.98 -3.92 3.98
C ALA A 146 5.70 -2.61 3.22
N LEU A 147 4.93 -1.68 3.81
CA LEU A 147 4.63 -0.40 3.19
C LEU A 147 5.87 0.50 3.07
N GLU A 148 6.76 0.50 4.08
CA GLU A 148 8.04 1.20 4.03
C GLU A 148 8.90 0.65 2.89
N ARG A 149 8.93 -0.68 2.71
CA ARG A 149 9.65 -1.28 1.60
C ARG A 149 9.05 -0.88 0.24
N ALA A 150 7.72 -0.79 0.13
CA ALA A 150 7.06 -0.33 -1.08
C ALA A 150 7.50 1.10 -1.47
N VAL A 151 7.55 2.03 -0.51
CA VAL A 151 7.94 3.43 -0.76
C VAL A 151 9.47 3.64 -0.87
N GLU A 152 10.28 2.72 -0.38
CA GLU A 152 11.71 2.69 -0.66
C GLU A 152 11.99 2.34 -2.12
N ILE A 153 11.25 1.36 -2.66
CA ILE A 153 11.38 0.91 -4.06
C ILE A 153 10.77 1.95 -4.99
N ASP A 154 9.56 2.42 -4.70
CA ASP A 154 8.88 3.48 -5.45
C ASP A 154 8.53 4.67 -4.54
N PRO A 155 9.41 5.68 -4.48
CA PRO A 155 9.18 6.89 -3.66
C PRO A 155 7.95 7.71 -4.07
N PHE A 156 7.39 7.48 -5.26
CA PHE A 156 6.20 8.15 -5.76
C PHE A 156 4.92 7.31 -5.65
N HIS A 157 4.96 6.22 -4.92
CA HIS A 157 3.80 5.37 -4.68
C HIS A 157 2.81 6.04 -3.69
N ALA A 158 1.97 6.93 -4.21
CA ALA A 158 1.05 7.74 -3.40
C ALA A 158 0.14 6.91 -2.47
N ALA A 159 -0.40 5.78 -2.97
CA ALA A 159 -1.26 4.90 -2.19
C ALA A 159 -0.54 4.21 -1.01
N ALA A 160 0.74 3.86 -1.17
CA ALA A 160 1.54 3.29 -0.09
C ALA A 160 1.84 4.35 0.99
N HIS A 161 2.21 5.58 0.59
CA HIS A 161 2.37 6.69 1.51
C HIS A 161 1.08 7.05 2.25
N LEU A 162 -0.07 7.06 1.58
CA LEU A 162 -1.39 7.25 2.20
C LEU A 162 -1.68 6.15 3.23
N SER A 163 -1.41 4.89 2.88
CA SER A 163 -1.61 3.76 3.79
C SER A 163 -0.71 3.85 5.02
N LEU A 164 0.59 4.19 4.85
CA LEU A 164 1.50 4.45 5.96
C LEU A 164 0.98 5.56 6.88
N GLY A 165 0.54 6.67 6.30
CA GLY A 165 0.00 7.78 7.06
C GLY A 165 -1.21 7.39 7.91
N ASN A 166 -2.14 6.62 7.36
CA ASN A 166 -3.30 6.13 8.07
C ASN A 166 -2.91 5.15 9.19
N VAL A 167 -1.97 4.23 8.93
CA VAL A 167 -1.48 3.29 9.95
C VAL A 167 -0.78 4.04 11.08
N PHE A 168 0.12 4.97 10.77
CA PHE A 168 0.79 5.79 11.78
C PHE A 168 -0.19 6.60 12.62
N PHE A 169 -1.24 7.14 12.02
CA PHE A 169 -2.27 7.87 12.75
C PHE A 169 -3.02 6.97 13.73
N THR A 170 -3.41 5.77 13.33
CA THR A 170 -4.10 4.81 14.21
C THR A 170 -3.22 4.31 15.35
N GLU A 171 -1.90 4.25 15.15
CA GLU A 171 -0.91 3.91 16.18
C GLU A 171 -0.52 5.12 17.07
N GLY A 172 -1.11 6.29 16.85
CA GLY A 172 -0.79 7.52 17.60
C GLY A 172 0.55 8.15 17.22
N ARG A 173 1.19 7.69 16.14
CA ARG A 173 2.46 8.21 15.59
C ARG A 173 2.18 9.42 14.68
N VAL A 174 1.64 10.48 15.28
CA VAL A 174 1.01 11.59 14.54
C VAL A 174 1.98 12.32 13.61
N GLN A 175 3.22 12.58 14.05
CA GLN A 175 4.25 13.27 13.24
C GLN A 175 4.64 12.45 12.01
N GLU A 176 4.77 11.13 12.16
CA GLU A 176 5.09 10.21 11.06
C GLU A 176 3.91 10.10 10.10
N SER A 177 2.68 10.13 10.62
CA SER A 177 1.46 10.20 9.81
C SER A 177 1.46 11.45 8.92
N VAL A 178 1.69 12.64 9.49
CA VAL A 178 1.77 13.88 8.71
C VAL A 178 2.84 13.78 7.62
N ALA A 179 4.04 13.31 7.96
CA ALA A 179 5.13 13.19 7.00
C ALA A 179 4.79 12.23 5.84
N ALA A 180 4.18 11.08 6.14
CA ALA A 180 3.77 10.12 5.13
C ALA A 180 2.65 10.67 4.24
N LEU A 181 1.62 11.29 4.83
CA LEU A 181 0.50 11.88 4.07
C LEU A 181 0.94 13.05 3.19
N GLN A 182 1.89 13.88 3.65
CA GLN A 182 2.47 14.94 2.81
C GLN A 182 3.21 14.37 1.61
N LYS A 183 3.94 13.25 1.79
CA LYS A 183 4.55 12.53 0.65
C LYS A 183 3.51 11.95 -0.30
N ALA A 184 2.38 11.45 0.21
CA ALA A 184 1.27 10.99 -0.64
C ALA A 184 0.75 12.13 -1.53
N VAL A 185 0.49 13.31 -0.96
CA VAL A 185 0.05 14.50 -1.71
C VAL A 185 1.13 15.00 -2.69
N GLN A 186 2.41 14.91 -2.30
CA GLN A 186 3.52 15.28 -3.19
C GLN A 186 3.64 14.32 -4.38
N ALA A 187 3.41 13.03 -4.16
CA ALA A 187 3.45 12.00 -5.21
C ALA A 187 2.25 12.13 -6.16
N ASP A 188 1.07 12.38 -5.61
CA ASP A 188 -0.14 12.64 -6.39
C ASP A 188 -1.04 13.67 -5.67
N PRO A 189 -1.05 14.94 -6.12
CA PRO A 189 -1.86 16.01 -5.53
C PRO A 189 -3.38 15.81 -5.71
N GLU A 190 -3.82 14.91 -6.57
CA GLU A 190 -5.24 14.66 -6.84
C GLU A 190 -5.80 13.49 -6.01
N VAL A 191 -5.00 12.87 -5.16
CA VAL A 191 -5.47 11.86 -4.20
C VAL A 191 -6.28 12.53 -3.08
N SER A 192 -7.58 12.67 -3.29
CA SER A 192 -8.51 13.28 -2.32
C SER A 192 -8.43 12.62 -0.94
N GLY A 193 -8.22 11.28 -0.89
CA GLY A 193 -8.05 10.53 0.36
C GLY A 193 -6.85 10.97 1.19
N ALA A 194 -5.75 11.44 0.57
CA ALA A 194 -4.58 11.92 1.30
C ALA A 194 -4.84 13.29 1.94
N HIS A 195 -5.51 14.19 1.23
CA HIS A 195 -5.96 15.48 1.78
C HIS A 195 -6.97 15.26 2.92
N TYR A 196 -7.90 14.32 2.75
CA TYR A 196 -8.87 13.98 3.80
C TYR A 196 -8.19 13.44 5.06
N ALA A 197 -7.23 12.54 4.90
CA ALA A 197 -6.46 12.01 6.02
C ALA A 197 -5.64 13.11 6.71
N LEU A 198 -4.98 14.00 5.94
CA LEU A 198 -4.28 15.17 6.49
C LEU A 198 -5.23 16.07 7.29
N GLY A 199 -6.43 16.36 6.76
CA GLY A 199 -7.44 17.12 7.46
C GLY A 199 -7.82 16.51 8.81
N ASN A 200 -8.01 15.19 8.86
CA ASN A 200 -8.28 14.48 10.12
C ASN A 200 -7.11 14.58 11.11
N VAL A 201 -5.87 14.43 10.63
CA VAL A 201 -4.67 14.52 11.47
C VAL A 201 -4.49 15.94 12.03
N TRP A 202 -4.59 16.97 11.18
CA TRP A 202 -4.49 18.36 11.61
C TRP A 202 -5.60 18.77 12.57
N ALA A 203 -6.83 18.29 12.33
CA ALA A 203 -7.94 18.49 13.27
C ALA A 203 -7.66 17.89 14.64
N SER A 204 -7.02 16.71 14.72
CA SER A 204 -6.63 16.07 15.97
C SER A 204 -5.56 16.84 16.74
N LEU A 205 -4.74 17.63 16.01
CA LEU A 205 -3.71 18.51 16.56
C LEU A 205 -4.25 19.91 16.92
N GLY A 206 -5.50 20.22 16.55
CA GLY A 206 -6.08 21.55 16.73
C GLY A 206 -5.54 22.63 15.77
N ASP A 207 -4.84 22.22 14.72
CA ASP A 207 -4.33 23.12 13.67
C ASP A 207 -5.43 23.41 12.67
N LEU A 208 -6.23 24.46 12.95
CA LEU A 208 -7.38 24.82 12.13
C LEU A 208 -7.01 25.26 10.72
N ASP A 209 -5.92 26.00 10.54
CA ASP A 209 -5.49 26.49 9.24
C ASP A 209 -5.18 25.32 8.29
N ASN A 210 -4.36 24.38 8.73
CA ASN A 210 -4.03 23.20 7.94
C ASN A 210 -5.23 22.25 7.77
N THR A 211 -6.12 22.18 8.75
CA THR A 211 -7.38 21.43 8.66
C THR A 211 -8.28 21.97 7.55
N ILE A 212 -8.52 23.31 7.56
CA ILE A 212 -9.34 23.99 6.56
C ILE A 212 -8.74 23.84 5.17
N ASN A 213 -7.42 24.08 5.03
CA ASN A 213 -6.73 23.92 3.75
C ASN A 213 -6.87 22.48 3.21
N SER A 214 -6.70 21.48 4.06
CA SER A 214 -6.79 20.08 3.65
C SER A 214 -8.21 19.71 3.19
N TYR A 215 -9.24 20.07 3.96
CA TYR A 215 -10.61 19.78 3.55
C TYR A 215 -11.09 20.63 2.38
N ASN A 216 -10.58 21.86 2.19
CA ASN A 216 -10.83 22.63 0.98
C ASN A 216 -10.34 21.89 -0.28
N GLU A 217 -9.17 21.27 -0.22
CA GLU A 217 -8.69 20.43 -1.32
C GLU A 217 -9.59 19.20 -1.54
N VAL A 218 -10.09 18.57 -0.47
CA VAL A 218 -11.05 17.47 -0.62
C VAL A 218 -12.31 17.91 -1.36
N VAL A 219 -12.95 19.01 -0.94
CA VAL A 219 -14.19 19.48 -1.58
C VAL A 219 -13.95 20.05 -2.97
N ARG A 220 -12.74 20.50 -3.29
CA ARG A 220 -12.33 20.87 -4.65
C ARG A 220 -12.24 19.64 -5.56
N LEU A 221 -11.61 18.55 -5.07
CA LEU A 221 -11.38 17.32 -5.83
C LEU A 221 -12.64 16.45 -5.92
N THR A 222 -13.42 16.41 -4.86
CA THR A 222 -14.64 15.61 -4.72
C THR A 222 -15.79 16.49 -4.16
N PRO A 223 -16.43 17.34 -5.02
CA PRO A 223 -17.45 18.29 -4.58
C PRO A 223 -18.72 17.65 -4.01
N ASP A 224 -18.93 16.37 -4.27
CA ASP A 224 -20.04 15.55 -3.78
C ASP A 224 -19.73 14.82 -2.46
N ASN A 225 -18.56 15.06 -1.87
CA ASN A 225 -18.22 14.49 -0.57
C ASN A 225 -18.91 15.26 0.57
N ALA A 226 -20.11 14.85 0.91
CA ALA A 226 -20.93 15.49 1.93
C ALA A 226 -20.27 15.52 3.32
N GLU A 227 -19.53 14.47 3.68
CA GLU A 227 -18.80 14.40 4.96
C GLU A 227 -17.66 15.41 5.01
N ALA A 228 -16.93 15.59 3.89
CA ALA A 228 -15.85 16.58 3.82
C ALA A 228 -16.40 18.00 3.97
N HIS A 229 -17.55 18.32 3.35
CA HIS A 229 -18.23 19.60 3.57
C HIS A 229 -18.59 19.79 5.04
N PHE A 230 -19.13 18.78 5.71
CA PHE A 230 -19.43 18.88 7.13
C PHE A 230 -18.18 19.08 7.98
N LYS A 231 -17.10 18.32 7.74
CA LYS A 231 -15.84 18.48 8.49
C LYS A 231 -15.20 19.85 8.26
N LEU A 232 -15.28 20.38 7.04
CA LEU A 232 -14.84 21.73 6.73
C LEU A 232 -15.68 22.78 7.47
N ALA A 233 -16.99 22.59 7.54
CA ALA A 233 -17.86 23.48 8.31
C ALA A 233 -17.52 23.49 9.80
N VAL A 234 -17.17 22.34 10.38
CA VAL A 234 -16.71 22.23 11.78
C VAL A 234 -15.40 22.99 11.99
N ALA A 235 -14.43 22.83 11.06
CA ALA A 235 -13.15 23.52 11.15
C ALA A 235 -13.32 25.05 11.01
N LEU A 236 -14.13 25.51 10.06
CA LEU A 236 -14.47 26.94 9.86
C LEU A 236 -15.20 27.54 11.07
N TRP A 237 -16.11 26.77 11.70
CA TRP A 237 -16.73 27.19 12.96
C TRP A 237 -15.69 27.39 14.07
N GLY A 238 -14.72 26.47 14.19
CA GLY A 238 -13.61 26.59 15.14
C GLY A 238 -12.70 27.79 14.85
N ALA A 239 -12.59 28.20 13.59
CA ALA A 239 -11.85 29.40 13.15
C ALA A 239 -12.69 30.69 13.21
N GLU A 240 -13.92 30.65 13.75
CA GLU A 240 -14.87 31.77 13.83
C GLU A 240 -15.35 32.28 12.44
N GLU A 241 -15.12 31.50 11.37
CA GLU A 241 -15.56 31.78 9.98
C GLU A 241 -16.99 31.31 9.75
N TYR A 242 -17.93 31.77 10.57
CA TYR A 242 -19.31 31.25 10.65
C TYR A 242 -20.09 31.33 9.35
N ALA A 243 -19.88 32.38 8.55
CA ALA A 243 -20.57 32.54 7.26
C ALA A 243 -20.19 31.45 6.27
N ASP A 244 -18.92 31.09 6.23
CA ASP A 244 -18.42 30.02 5.36
C ASP A 244 -18.77 28.64 5.92
N ALA A 245 -18.76 28.49 7.25
CA ALA A 245 -19.26 27.28 7.91
C ALA A 245 -20.71 26.97 7.48
N TRP A 246 -21.61 27.98 7.47
CA TRP A 246 -22.99 27.82 7.00
C TRP A 246 -23.07 27.40 5.53
N LYS A 247 -22.24 27.92 4.64
CA LYS A 247 -22.20 27.48 3.23
C LYS A 247 -21.93 25.98 3.12
N HIS A 248 -20.95 25.51 3.84
CA HIS A 248 -20.59 24.09 3.82
C HIS A 248 -21.60 23.19 4.55
N VAL A 249 -22.25 23.68 5.60
CA VAL A 249 -23.43 23.01 6.20
C VAL A 249 -24.51 22.80 5.14
N HIS A 250 -24.86 23.85 4.40
CA HIS A 250 -25.89 23.76 3.36
C HIS A 250 -25.48 22.79 2.24
N GLN A 251 -24.22 22.81 1.81
CA GLN A 251 -23.71 21.85 0.83
C GLN A 251 -23.82 20.40 1.32
N ALA A 252 -23.40 20.14 2.56
CA ALA A 252 -23.54 18.81 3.16
C ALA A 252 -25.01 18.34 3.20
N GLN A 253 -25.92 19.23 3.60
CA GLN A 253 -27.37 18.92 3.64
C GLN A 253 -27.97 18.73 2.25
N ASP A 254 -27.53 19.50 1.25
CA ASP A 254 -27.97 19.36 -0.15
C ASP A 254 -27.49 18.01 -0.76
N LEU A 255 -26.41 17.47 -0.22
CA LEU A 255 -25.88 16.13 -0.49
C LEU A 255 -26.47 15.04 0.46
N GLU A 256 -27.61 15.33 1.09
CA GLU A 256 -28.33 14.41 1.97
C GLU A 256 -27.57 13.98 3.23
N PHE A 257 -26.50 14.69 3.62
CA PHE A 257 -25.81 14.43 4.88
C PHE A 257 -26.60 14.94 6.07
N SER A 258 -26.80 14.07 7.06
CA SER A 258 -27.49 14.45 8.30
C SER A 258 -26.53 15.19 9.23
N VAL A 259 -26.53 16.52 9.13
CA VAL A 259 -25.73 17.38 10.02
C VAL A 259 -26.28 17.29 11.46
N PRO A 260 -25.43 16.99 12.46
CA PRO A 260 -25.88 16.86 13.86
C PRO A 260 -26.52 18.14 14.38
N GLU A 261 -27.74 18.04 14.95
CA GLU A 261 -28.47 19.20 15.49
C GLU A 261 -27.69 19.97 16.59
N PRO A 262 -26.91 19.31 17.49
CA PRO A 262 -26.08 20.05 18.44
C PRO A 262 -25.07 20.99 17.80
N PHE A 263 -24.52 20.63 16.62
CA PHE A 263 -23.62 21.50 15.88
C PHE A 263 -24.38 22.68 15.22
N LEU A 264 -25.56 22.41 14.66
CA LEU A 264 -26.42 23.46 14.10
C LEU A 264 -26.82 24.48 15.17
N ASP A 265 -27.16 24.02 16.37
CA ASP A 265 -27.50 24.90 17.47
C ASP A 265 -26.30 25.73 17.93
N ALA A 266 -25.11 25.13 18.02
CA ALA A 266 -23.90 25.87 18.33
C ALA A 266 -23.61 26.96 17.28
N LEU A 267 -23.72 26.61 16.01
CA LEU A 267 -23.48 27.56 14.91
C LEU A 267 -24.55 28.67 14.87
N ARG A 268 -25.82 28.37 15.18
CA ARG A 268 -26.91 29.37 15.32
C ARG A 268 -26.71 30.35 16.45
N GLN A 269 -26.05 29.95 17.54
CA GLN A 269 -25.71 30.84 18.66
C GLN A 269 -24.71 31.92 18.23
N GLU A 270 -23.74 31.56 17.36
CA GLU A 270 -22.72 32.47 16.89
C GLU A 270 -23.23 33.33 15.72
N MET A 271 -23.95 32.71 14.79
CA MET A 271 -24.50 33.39 13.61
C MET A 271 -25.85 32.82 13.20
N ARG A 272 -26.86 33.72 13.03
CA ARG A 272 -28.14 33.30 12.51
C ARG A 272 -27.96 32.66 11.12
N GLU A 273 -28.64 31.52 10.91
CA GLU A 273 -28.64 30.82 9.61
C GLU A 273 -28.99 31.75 8.45
N PRO A 274 -28.10 31.87 7.45
CA PRO A 274 -28.37 32.69 6.25
C PRO A 274 -29.52 32.08 5.44
N ARG A 275 -30.37 32.97 4.85
CA ARG A 275 -31.40 32.49 3.93
C ARG A 275 -30.76 31.79 2.74
N ARG A 276 -31.14 30.54 2.47
CA ARG A 276 -30.74 29.85 1.25
C ARG A 276 -31.24 30.65 0.05
N LYS A 277 -30.35 31.03 -0.87
CA LYS A 277 -30.78 31.53 -2.18
C LYS A 277 -31.51 30.38 -2.86
N LYS A 278 -32.82 30.48 -3.08
CA LYS A 278 -33.55 29.54 -3.91
C LYS A 278 -32.85 29.55 -5.28
N GLY A 279 -32.28 28.39 -5.64
CA GLY A 279 -31.75 28.20 -6.98
C GLY A 279 -32.84 28.55 -7.96
N ILE A 280 -32.51 29.46 -8.89
CA ILE A 280 -33.34 29.69 -10.08
C ILE A 280 -33.21 28.38 -10.86
N ALA A 281 -34.31 27.60 -10.92
CA ALA A 281 -34.43 26.36 -11.68
C ALA A 281 -34.17 26.58 -13.16
#